data_19ceae0da75648139e77e74d324558dd
#
_entry.id   19ceae0da75648139e77e74d324558dd
#
_cell.length_a   1.000
_cell.length_b   1.000
_cell.length_c   1.000
_cell.angle_alpha   90.00
_cell.angle_beta   90.00
_cell.angle_gamma   90.00
#
_symmetry.space_group_name_H-M   'P 1'
#
loop_
_entity.id
_entity.type
_entity.pdbx_description
1 polymer ?
#
loop_
_entity_poly.entity_id
_entity_poly.type
_entity_poly.pdbx_seq_one_letter_code
_entity_poly.pdbx_strand_id
1 'polypeptide(L)'
;AFAEEASGEKVLYYPDFMAESEGETLVLEQEPQRIACLSNAALQVLARCGITPVVITSLSASAEFPEWVYELPTVTVGVNGMDIETIFAYEPDLVIVGSYQKETYGQQFADAGIPVYYTSEGPSITYEQTKQTAIALARSFGTAEMAAEIEAEFAAVEERAAQFTASHQRMRMMIFFSEPGAYQQTSSGYLGSMLAMLPFDNLSDTVTDPAGGTVPMDAETAITLNPEIIFAISPTAATGEDLRAIFEEDFAANPAWQQIDAVKNGNVVYLSKEFV
;
A
#
# COMPACT_ATOMS: atom_id res chain seq x y z
N ALA A 1 -5.33 4.51 -26.94
CA ALA A 1 -5.30 5.58 -27.93
C ALA A 1 -5.15 6.89 -27.15
N PHE A 2 -4.06 7.61 -27.33
CA PHE A 2 -3.89 8.94 -26.74
C PHE A 2 -4.91 9.87 -27.41
N ALA A 3 -5.79 10.47 -26.58
CA ALA A 3 -6.66 11.52 -27.07
C ALA A 3 -5.78 12.72 -27.45
N GLU A 4 -5.99 13.23 -28.65
CA GLU A 4 -5.34 14.41 -29.20
C GLU A 4 -5.81 15.62 -28.36
N GLU A 5 -4.87 16.37 -27.78
CA GLU A 5 -5.09 17.53 -26.94
C GLU A 5 -6.00 18.58 -27.61
N ALA A 6 -7.24 18.68 -27.15
CA ALA A 6 -8.04 19.85 -27.35
C ALA A 6 -7.74 20.84 -26.21
N SER A 7 -7.00 21.90 -26.54
CA SER A 7 -6.80 23.15 -25.80
C SER A 7 -6.95 23.09 -24.27
N GLY A 8 -5.88 22.82 -23.55
CA GLY A 8 -5.69 23.22 -22.16
C GLY A 8 -6.17 22.22 -21.10
N GLU A 9 -7.01 21.27 -21.43
CA GLU A 9 -7.51 20.27 -20.48
C GLU A 9 -6.43 19.24 -20.11
N LYS A 10 -6.40 18.88 -18.82
CA LYS A 10 -5.56 17.77 -18.30
C LYS A 10 -6.42 16.59 -17.93
N VAL A 11 -6.09 15.41 -18.43
CA VAL A 11 -6.78 14.15 -18.09
C VAL A 11 -5.92 13.35 -17.11
N LEU A 12 -6.49 13.02 -15.96
CA LEU A 12 -5.91 12.12 -14.97
C LEU A 12 -6.65 10.78 -15.05
N TYR A 13 -5.91 9.69 -15.10
CA TYR A 13 -6.46 8.34 -15.25
C TYR A 13 -6.59 7.66 -13.90
N TYR A 14 -7.70 6.99 -13.66
CA TYR A 14 -7.87 6.09 -12.52
C TYR A 14 -7.48 4.64 -12.90
N PRO A 15 -7.02 3.82 -11.95
CA PRO A 15 -6.87 2.39 -12.17
C PRO A 15 -8.24 1.72 -12.33
N ASP A 16 -8.30 0.63 -13.11
CA ASP A 16 -9.56 -0.03 -13.46
C ASP A 16 -10.42 -0.43 -12.25
N PHE A 17 -9.80 -0.88 -11.17
CA PHE A 17 -10.52 -1.28 -9.95
C PHE A 17 -11.19 -0.10 -9.22
N MET A 18 -10.85 1.14 -9.53
CA MET A 18 -11.48 2.34 -8.99
C MET A 18 -12.52 2.95 -9.94
N ALA A 19 -12.65 2.44 -11.17
CA ALA A 19 -13.50 3.03 -12.19
C ALA A 19 -15.00 3.08 -11.80
N GLU A 20 -15.47 2.12 -11.01
CA GLU A 20 -16.86 2.10 -10.53
C GLU A 20 -17.14 3.24 -9.53
N SER A 21 -16.17 3.59 -8.66
CA SER A 21 -16.34 4.61 -7.62
C SER A 21 -15.93 6.00 -8.04
N GLU A 22 -14.90 6.13 -8.89
CA GLU A 22 -14.29 7.42 -9.28
C GLU A 22 -14.48 7.77 -10.77
N GLY A 23 -14.92 6.82 -11.59
CA GLY A 23 -14.89 6.93 -13.05
C GLY A 23 -13.54 6.49 -13.63
N GLU A 24 -13.43 6.50 -14.95
CA GLU A 24 -12.19 6.12 -15.65
C GLU A 24 -11.14 7.25 -15.61
N THR A 25 -11.61 8.51 -15.55
CA THR A 25 -10.76 9.69 -15.59
C THR A 25 -11.32 10.85 -14.77
N LEU A 26 -10.41 11.70 -14.30
CA LEU A 26 -10.71 13.03 -13.79
C LEU A 26 -10.18 14.06 -14.80
N VAL A 27 -11.06 14.89 -15.35
CA VAL A 27 -10.69 15.93 -16.31
C VAL A 27 -10.59 17.27 -15.59
N LEU A 28 -9.44 17.93 -15.71
CA LEU A 28 -9.17 19.26 -15.19
C LEU A 28 -9.19 20.26 -16.33
N GLU A 29 -9.63 21.50 -16.07
CA GLU A 29 -9.69 22.57 -17.09
C GLU A 29 -8.28 22.97 -17.60
N GLN A 30 -7.24 22.69 -16.80
CA GLN A 30 -5.84 22.99 -17.12
C GLN A 30 -4.88 22.07 -16.36
N GLU A 31 -3.61 22.04 -16.77
CA GLU A 31 -2.53 21.35 -16.05
C GLU A 31 -2.40 21.92 -14.64
N PRO A 32 -2.50 21.08 -13.57
CA PRO A 32 -2.38 21.56 -12.21
C PRO A 32 -0.98 22.08 -11.92
N GLN A 33 -0.90 23.24 -11.28
CA GLN A 33 0.34 23.92 -10.93
C GLN A 33 0.65 23.85 -9.44
N ARG A 34 -0.36 23.61 -8.60
CA ARG A 34 -0.28 23.66 -7.14
C ARG A 34 -0.92 22.43 -6.53
N ILE A 35 -0.18 21.32 -6.59
CA ILE A 35 -0.68 20.03 -6.12
C ILE A 35 -0.45 19.89 -4.61
N ALA A 36 -1.50 19.62 -3.85
CA ALA A 36 -1.39 19.07 -2.49
C ALA A 36 -1.37 17.54 -2.59
N CYS A 37 -0.22 16.92 -2.33
CA CYS A 37 -0.08 15.46 -2.41
C CYS A 37 -0.13 14.83 -1.02
N LEU A 38 -1.30 14.34 -0.65
CA LEU A 38 -1.59 13.79 0.67
C LEU A 38 -1.57 12.25 0.70
N SER A 39 -0.87 11.65 -0.26
CA SER A 39 -0.67 10.21 -0.44
C SER A 39 0.81 9.93 -0.63
N ASN A 40 1.42 9.11 0.23
CA ASN A 40 2.82 8.72 0.08
C ASN A 40 3.07 7.90 -1.19
N ALA A 41 2.13 7.03 -1.57
CA ALA A 41 2.24 6.24 -2.80
C ALA A 41 2.20 7.12 -4.05
N ALA A 42 1.27 8.10 -4.11
CA ALA A 42 1.23 9.06 -5.19
C ALA A 42 2.47 9.95 -5.23
N LEU A 43 2.97 10.37 -4.06
CA LEU A 43 4.16 11.21 -3.96
C LEU A 43 5.40 10.54 -4.56
N GLN A 44 5.58 9.23 -4.39
CA GLN A 44 6.67 8.49 -5.02
C GLN A 44 6.63 8.59 -6.55
N VAL A 45 5.44 8.46 -7.14
CA VAL A 45 5.27 8.58 -8.59
C VAL A 45 5.46 10.03 -9.04
N LEU A 46 4.87 11.02 -8.36
CA LEU A 46 5.05 12.44 -8.68
C LEU A 46 6.51 12.86 -8.62
N ALA A 47 7.25 12.38 -7.62
CA ALA A 47 8.68 12.65 -7.50
C ALA A 47 9.47 12.10 -8.71
N ARG A 48 9.14 10.90 -9.19
CA ARG A 48 9.72 10.34 -10.42
C ARG A 48 9.34 11.16 -11.66
N CYS A 49 8.15 11.74 -11.68
CA CYS A 49 7.70 12.64 -12.75
C CYS A 49 8.33 14.04 -12.69
N GLY A 50 9.15 14.33 -11.67
CA GLY A 50 9.75 15.64 -11.47
C GLY A 50 8.78 16.72 -10.99
N ILE A 51 7.63 16.32 -10.44
CA ILE A 51 6.59 17.22 -9.92
C ILE A 51 6.86 17.51 -8.45
N THR A 52 6.86 18.79 -8.09
CA THR A 52 7.06 19.26 -6.73
C THR A 52 5.73 19.74 -6.16
N PRO A 53 5.08 18.99 -5.24
CA PRO A 53 3.86 19.44 -4.58
C PRO A 53 4.09 20.69 -3.70
N VAL A 54 3.04 21.49 -3.49
CA VAL A 54 3.09 22.67 -2.59
C VAL A 54 3.01 22.27 -1.12
N VAL A 55 2.40 21.13 -0.83
CA VAL A 55 2.31 20.52 0.50
C VAL A 55 2.13 19.01 0.36
N ILE A 56 2.67 18.27 1.30
CA ILE A 56 2.61 16.80 1.33
C ILE A 56 2.07 16.29 2.67
N THR A 57 1.65 15.02 2.70
CA THR A 57 1.40 14.34 3.99
C THR A 57 2.71 14.04 4.72
N SER A 58 2.63 13.76 6.02
CA SER A 58 3.76 13.23 6.78
C SER A 58 4.34 11.99 6.08
N LEU A 59 5.65 11.99 5.88
CA LEU A 59 6.31 10.92 5.13
C LEU A 59 6.28 9.60 5.89
N SER A 60 5.96 8.53 5.19
CA SER A 60 6.10 7.18 5.72
C SER A 60 7.58 6.86 5.91
N ALA A 61 7.93 6.35 7.08
CA ALA A 61 9.30 5.91 7.35
C ALA A 61 9.69 4.64 6.58
N SER A 62 8.71 3.99 5.92
CA SER A 62 8.93 2.84 5.05
C SER A 62 9.17 3.20 3.58
N ALA A 63 9.05 4.47 3.21
CA ALA A 63 9.25 4.93 1.85
C ALA A 63 10.53 5.78 1.75
N GLU A 64 11.30 5.54 0.71
CA GLU A 64 12.45 6.38 0.36
C GLU A 64 12.03 7.43 -0.68
N PHE A 65 12.46 8.65 -0.44
CA PHE A 65 12.20 9.79 -1.32
C PHE A 65 13.49 10.50 -1.67
N PRO A 66 13.54 11.22 -2.81
CA PRO A 66 14.62 12.16 -3.11
C PRO A 66 14.78 13.21 -2.00
N GLU A 67 16.00 13.67 -1.77
CA GLU A 67 16.37 14.56 -0.66
C GLU A 67 15.50 15.82 -0.57
N TRP A 68 15.14 16.39 -1.71
CA TRP A 68 14.30 17.59 -1.77
C TRP A 68 12.86 17.41 -1.24
N VAL A 69 12.34 16.17 -1.22
CA VAL A 69 10.99 15.89 -0.70
C VAL A 69 10.92 16.12 0.82
N TYR A 70 12.02 15.86 1.54
CA TYR A 70 12.08 16.05 2.98
C TYR A 70 12.08 17.53 3.42
N GLU A 71 12.26 18.45 2.47
CA GLU A 71 12.22 19.89 2.70
C GLU A 71 10.83 20.49 2.45
N LEU A 72 9.88 19.71 1.92
CA LEU A 72 8.53 20.18 1.60
C LEU A 72 7.70 20.39 2.88
N PRO A 73 6.78 21.38 2.85
CA PRO A 73 5.80 21.55 3.92
C PRO A 73 4.95 20.29 4.08
N THR A 74 4.72 19.90 5.32
CA THR A 74 3.94 18.70 5.65
C THR A 74 2.69 19.04 6.45
N VAL A 75 1.63 18.28 6.21
CA VAL A 75 0.40 18.25 7.02
C VAL A 75 0.14 16.82 7.47
N THR A 76 -0.44 16.68 8.66
CA THR A 76 -0.84 15.35 9.15
C THR A 76 -2.16 14.96 8.51
N VAL A 77 -2.16 13.78 7.86
CA VAL A 77 -3.36 13.14 7.31
C VAL A 77 -3.42 11.72 7.86
N GLY A 78 -4.55 11.33 8.40
CA GLY A 78 -4.73 10.00 8.97
C GLY A 78 -6.19 9.65 9.19
N VAL A 79 -6.44 8.47 9.75
CA VAL A 79 -7.80 7.98 10.05
C VAL A 79 -8.55 8.89 11.03
N ASN A 80 -7.83 9.67 11.83
CA ASN A 80 -8.41 10.62 12.79
C ASN A 80 -8.72 12.00 12.19
N GLY A 81 -8.44 12.18 10.89
CA GLY A 81 -8.71 13.42 10.15
C GLY A 81 -7.48 14.09 9.55
N MET A 82 -7.71 15.25 8.97
CA MET A 82 -6.69 16.12 8.39
C MET A 82 -6.98 17.59 8.73
N ASP A 83 -5.92 18.40 8.75
CA ASP A 83 -6.03 19.85 8.89
C ASP A 83 -6.32 20.48 7.51
N ILE A 84 -7.60 20.52 7.16
CA ILE A 84 -8.05 21.02 5.85
C ILE A 84 -7.82 22.53 5.69
N GLU A 85 -7.85 23.30 6.79
CA GLU A 85 -7.61 24.76 6.73
C GLU A 85 -6.15 25.03 6.36
N THR A 86 -5.21 24.29 6.93
CA THR A 86 -3.81 24.37 6.54
C THR A 86 -3.60 23.95 5.08
N ILE A 87 -4.29 22.93 4.59
CA ILE A 87 -4.21 22.52 3.18
C ILE A 87 -4.71 23.66 2.27
N PHE A 88 -5.83 24.28 2.60
CA PHE A 88 -6.39 25.40 1.83
C PHE A 88 -5.48 26.64 1.83
N ALA A 89 -4.70 26.87 2.89
CA ALA A 89 -3.75 27.97 2.95
C ALA A 89 -2.62 27.85 1.91
N TYR A 90 -2.36 26.65 1.39
CA TYR A 90 -1.43 26.44 0.27
C TYR A 90 -2.08 26.70 -1.11
N GLU A 91 -3.36 27.05 -1.17
CA GLU A 91 -4.11 27.37 -2.40
C GLU A 91 -3.89 26.29 -3.50
N PRO A 92 -4.14 24.98 -3.22
CA PRO A 92 -3.97 23.96 -4.22
C PRO A 92 -5.03 24.06 -5.32
N ASP A 93 -4.62 23.75 -6.55
CA ASP A 93 -5.52 23.57 -7.69
C ASP A 93 -5.82 22.10 -8.01
N LEU A 94 -5.18 21.18 -7.28
CA LEU A 94 -5.47 19.75 -7.23
C LEU A 94 -5.07 19.19 -5.86
N VAL A 95 -5.92 18.36 -5.28
CA VAL A 95 -5.60 17.55 -4.09
C VAL A 95 -5.55 16.08 -4.50
N ILE A 96 -4.50 15.36 -4.07
CA ILE A 96 -4.38 13.90 -4.19
C ILE A 96 -4.43 13.32 -2.78
N VAL A 97 -5.43 12.49 -2.49
CA VAL A 97 -5.67 11.98 -1.12
C VAL A 97 -6.32 10.59 -1.16
N GLY A 98 -6.13 9.81 -0.10
CA GLY A 98 -6.77 8.50 0.05
C GLY A 98 -8.31 8.59 0.04
N SER A 99 -8.95 7.65 -0.68
CA SER A 99 -10.42 7.61 -0.85
C SER A 99 -11.19 7.47 0.47
N TYR A 100 -10.55 6.96 1.53
CA TYR A 100 -11.13 6.89 2.87
C TYR A 100 -11.46 8.27 3.48
N GLN A 101 -10.88 9.35 2.93
CA GLN A 101 -11.18 10.73 3.33
C GLN A 101 -12.36 11.35 2.58
N LYS A 102 -12.85 10.69 1.52
CA LYS A 102 -13.88 11.21 0.62
C LYS A 102 -15.19 11.54 1.34
N GLU A 103 -15.65 10.65 2.21
CA GLU A 103 -16.90 10.83 2.95
C GLU A 103 -16.83 12.03 3.91
N THR A 104 -15.68 12.23 4.57
CA THR A 104 -15.51 13.27 5.59
C THR A 104 -15.21 14.64 4.99
N TYR A 105 -14.38 14.71 3.96
CA TYR A 105 -13.81 15.97 3.47
C TYR A 105 -14.17 16.30 2.01
N GLY A 106 -14.70 15.34 1.25
CA GLY A 106 -14.98 15.54 -0.17
C GLY A 106 -15.88 16.74 -0.46
N GLN A 107 -16.91 16.97 0.37
CA GLN A 107 -17.80 18.14 0.22
C GLN A 107 -17.08 19.47 0.45
N GLN A 108 -16.14 19.52 1.40
CA GLN A 108 -15.37 20.73 1.72
C GLN A 108 -14.46 21.13 0.56
N PHE A 109 -13.81 20.15 -0.10
CA PHE A 109 -13.03 20.40 -1.32
C PHE A 109 -13.92 20.87 -2.47
N ALA A 110 -15.09 20.24 -2.65
CA ALA A 110 -16.05 20.62 -3.69
C ALA A 110 -16.57 22.06 -3.48
N ASP A 111 -16.91 22.45 -2.24
CA ASP A 111 -17.36 23.79 -1.88
C ASP A 111 -16.26 24.84 -2.11
N ALA A 112 -15.00 24.46 -1.95
CA ALA A 112 -13.84 25.29 -2.27
C ALA A 112 -13.51 25.31 -3.79
N GLY A 113 -14.18 24.51 -4.61
CA GLY A 113 -13.91 24.40 -6.05
C GLY A 113 -12.60 23.71 -6.39
N ILE A 114 -12.07 22.91 -5.47
CA ILE A 114 -10.78 22.20 -5.65
C ILE A 114 -11.05 20.78 -6.11
N PRO A 115 -10.58 20.38 -7.30
CA PRO A 115 -10.67 18.99 -7.77
C PRO A 115 -9.84 18.06 -6.90
N VAL A 116 -10.33 16.83 -6.70
CA VAL A 116 -9.65 15.81 -5.89
C VAL A 116 -9.44 14.56 -6.71
N TYR A 117 -8.19 14.10 -6.77
CA TYR A 117 -7.85 12.77 -7.25
C TYR A 117 -7.73 11.82 -6.05
N TYR A 118 -8.63 10.85 -5.98
CA TYR A 118 -8.64 9.88 -4.89
C TYR A 118 -7.74 8.69 -5.19
N THR A 119 -6.93 8.28 -4.20
CA THR A 119 -6.11 7.06 -4.28
C THR A 119 -6.71 5.96 -3.40
N SER A 120 -6.51 4.71 -3.76
CA SER A 120 -6.80 3.59 -2.85
C SER A 120 -5.59 3.36 -1.95
N GLU A 121 -5.83 3.36 -0.65
CA GLU A 121 -4.80 3.20 0.37
C GLU A 121 -5.32 2.34 1.52
N GLY A 122 -4.41 1.71 2.24
CA GLY A 122 -4.72 0.95 3.44
C GLY A 122 -4.17 -0.48 3.44
N PRO A 123 -4.35 -1.21 4.55
CA PRO A 123 -3.74 -2.54 4.76
C PRO A 123 -4.34 -3.64 3.87
N SER A 124 -5.44 -3.36 3.19
CA SER A 124 -6.10 -4.31 2.28
C SER A 124 -5.82 -4.01 0.80
N ILE A 125 -4.95 -3.05 0.47
CA ILE A 125 -4.51 -2.85 -0.91
C ILE A 125 -3.64 -4.03 -1.34
N THR A 126 -3.91 -4.58 -2.52
CA THR A 126 -3.12 -5.69 -3.07
C THR A 126 -1.93 -5.18 -3.89
N TYR A 127 -0.97 -6.06 -4.14
CA TYR A 127 0.13 -5.79 -5.08
C TYR A 127 -0.38 -5.34 -6.45
N GLU A 128 -1.39 -6.01 -7.00
CA GLU A 128 -1.96 -5.66 -8.31
C GLU A 128 -2.60 -4.27 -8.31
N GLN A 129 -3.33 -3.92 -7.25
CA GLN A 129 -3.91 -2.58 -7.10
C GLN A 129 -2.84 -1.51 -6.96
N THR A 130 -1.75 -1.80 -6.23
CA THR A 130 -0.59 -0.90 -6.12
C THR A 130 0.06 -0.67 -7.48
N LYS A 131 0.29 -1.74 -8.25
CA LYS A 131 0.81 -1.66 -9.62
C LYS A 131 -0.08 -0.81 -10.53
N GLN A 132 -1.37 -1.09 -10.57
CA GLN A 132 -2.33 -0.35 -11.38
C GLN A 132 -2.38 1.14 -11.00
N THR A 133 -2.33 1.46 -9.71
CA THR A 133 -2.30 2.84 -9.21
C THR A 133 -1.02 3.56 -9.66
N ALA A 134 0.14 2.92 -9.53
CA ALA A 134 1.40 3.51 -9.97
C ALA A 134 1.43 3.79 -11.47
N ILE A 135 0.93 2.87 -12.30
CA ILE A 135 0.83 3.03 -13.74
C ILE A 135 -0.16 4.14 -14.11
N ALA A 136 -1.34 4.19 -13.46
CA ALA A 136 -2.34 5.23 -13.71
C ALA A 136 -1.82 6.63 -13.37
N LEU A 137 -1.13 6.78 -12.24
CA LEU A 137 -0.48 8.02 -11.84
C LEU A 137 0.64 8.43 -12.81
N ALA A 138 1.47 7.48 -13.25
CA ALA A 138 2.53 7.77 -14.22
C ALA A 138 1.97 8.18 -15.59
N ARG A 139 0.84 7.59 -16.03
CA ARG A 139 0.12 8.01 -17.24
C ARG A 139 -0.52 9.38 -17.08
N SER A 140 -0.93 9.74 -15.87
CA SER A 140 -1.57 11.02 -15.54
C SER A 140 -0.55 12.17 -15.48
N PHE A 141 0.58 11.96 -14.84
CA PHE A 141 1.54 13.01 -14.48
C PHE A 141 2.90 12.90 -15.19
N GLY A 142 3.25 11.75 -15.70
CA GLY A 142 4.50 11.50 -16.40
C GLY A 142 4.35 11.50 -17.93
N THR A 143 5.34 10.86 -18.55
CA THR A 143 5.33 10.60 -20.00
C THR A 143 4.88 9.15 -20.27
N ALA A 144 4.49 8.86 -21.51
CA ALA A 144 4.20 7.49 -21.94
C ALA A 144 5.39 6.53 -21.73
N GLU A 145 6.60 7.05 -21.89
CA GLU A 145 7.85 6.31 -21.67
C GLU A 145 8.01 5.95 -20.18
N MET A 146 7.81 6.90 -19.28
CA MET A 146 7.87 6.66 -17.84
C MET A 146 6.83 5.66 -17.36
N ALA A 147 5.61 5.74 -17.88
CA ALA A 147 4.56 4.76 -17.55
C ALA A 147 4.97 3.35 -18.03
N ALA A 148 5.56 3.24 -19.22
CA ALA A 148 6.07 1.97 -19.75
C ALA A 148 7.28 1.44 -18.94
N GLU A 149 8.16 2.31 -18.45
CA GLU A 149 9.26 1.92 -17.55
C GLU A 149 8.74 1.34 -16.23
N ILE A 150 7.78 2.00 -15.60
CA ILE A 150 7.16 1.52 -14.36
C ILE A 150 6.47 0.16 -14.58
N GLU A 151 5.74 0.01 -15.68
CA GLU A 151 5.11 -1.27 -16.05
C GLU A 151 6.16 -2.37 -16.25
N ALA A 152 7.27 -2.07 -16.91
CA ALA A 152 8.37 -3.01 -17.12
C ALA A 152 9.08 -3.41 -15.80
N GLU A 153 9.22 -2.49 -14.85
CA GLU A 153 9.77 -2.79 -13.52
C GLU A 153 8.89 -3.80 -12.77
N PHE A 154 7.58 -3.61 -12.77
CA PHE A 154 6.63 -4.57 -12.18
C PHE A 154 6.69 -5.93 -12.90
N ALA A 155 6.68 -5.94 -14.23
CA ALA A 155 6.78 -7.17 -15.02
C ALA A 155 8.07 -7.95 -14.71
N ALA A 156 9.19 -7.26 -14.52
CA ALA A 156 10.45 -7.90 -14.16
C ALA A 156 10.41 -8.55 -12.75
N VAL A 157 9.69 -7.95 -11.79
CA VAL A 157 9.47 -8.55 -10.46
C VAL A 157 8.59 -9.78 -10.58
N GLU A 158 7.50 -9.71 -11.34
CA GLU A 158 6.57 -10.82 -11.58
C GLU A 158 7.26 -12.00 -12.27
N GLU A 159 8.10 -11.74 -13.27
CA GLU A 159 8.89 -12.78 -13.93
C GLU A 159 9.85 -13.49 -12.97
N ARG A 160 10.57 -12.74 -12.14
CA ARG A 160 11.45 -13.31 -11.11
C ARG A 160 10.67 -14.16 -10.10
N ALA A 161 9.50 -13.69 -9.66
CA ALA A 161 8.64 -14.45 -8.76
C ALA A 161 8.16 -15.76 -9.41
N ALA A 162 7.75 -15.72 -10.68
CA ALA A 162 7.33 -16.89 -11.44
C ALA A 162 8.47 -17.91 -11.62
N GLN A 163 9.68 -17.46 -11.96
CA GLN A 163 10.88 -18.31 -12.08
C GLN A 163 11.24 -18.96 -10.74
N PHE A 164 11.18 -18.21 -9.64
CA PHE A 164 11.40 -18.75 -8.31
C PHE A 164 10.35 -19.81 -7.95
N THR A 165 9.08 -19.51 -8.18
CA THR A 165 7.97 -20.44 -7.90
C THR A 165 8.09 -21.74 -8.70
N ALA A 166 8.51 -21.67 -9.97
CA ALA A 166 8.69 -22.85 -10.80
C ALA A 166 9.80 -23.79 -10.32
N SER A 167 10.75 -23.30 -9.54
CA SER A 167 11.92 -24.05 -9.06
C SER A 167 11.85 -24.49 -7.59
N HIS A 168 10.80 -24.11 -6.85
CA HIS A 168 10.66 -24.39 -5.43
C HIS A 168 9.37 -25.14 -5.11
N GLN A 169 9.43 -25.98 -4.06
CA GLN A 169 8.22 -26.61 -3.54
C GLN A 169 7.38 -25.62 -2.77
N ARG A 170 6.05 -25.77 -2.85
CA ARG A 170 5.14 -24.94 -2.06
C ARG A 170 5.22 -25.29 -0.58
N MET A 171 5.17 -24.27 0.25
CA MET A 171 5.16 -24.38 1.70
C MET A 171 3.86 -23.77 2.26
N ARG A 172 3.32 -24.39 3.28
CA ARG A 172 2.17 -23.86 4.01
C ARG A 172 2.62 -22.71 4.92
N MET A 173 2.02 -21.53 4.73
CA MET A 173 2.42 -20.35 5.49
C MET A 173 1.25 -19.65 6.19
N MET A 174 1.57 -18.86 7.18
CA MET A 174 0.69 -17.83 7.73
C MET A 174 1.42 -16.51 7.84
N ILE A 175 0.68 -15.41 7.78
CA ILE A 175 1.18 -14.07 8.05
C ILE A 175 0.61 -13.63 9.39
N PHE A 176 1.47 -13.39 10.37
CA PHE A 176 1.09 -12.83 11.67
C PHE A 176 1.30 -11.32 11.63
N PHE A 177 0.25 -10.58 11.92
CA PHE A 177 0.24 -9.13 11.85
C PHE A 177 0.11 -8.52 13.24
N SER A 178 0.95 -7.56 13.55
CA SER A 178 1.06 -6.82 14.80
C SER A 178 1.81 -7.57 15.90
N GLU A 179 1.21 -8.58 16.49
CA GLU A 179 1.76 -9.43 17.54
C GLU A 179 1.20 -10.85 17.40
N PRO A 180 1.83 -11.88 17.98
CA PRO A 180 1.32 -13.25 17.91
C PRO A 180 -0.10 -13.36 18.48
N GLY A 181 -1.01 -13.92 17.68
CA GLY A 181 -2.40 -14.14 18.09
C GLY A 181 -3.32 -12.93 17.95
N ALA A 182 -2.85 -11.76 17.51
CA ALA A 182 -3.71 -10.60 17.32
C ALA A 182 -4.43 -10.64 15.97
N TYR A 183 -3.66 -10.64 14.88
CA TYR A 183 -4.21 -10.60 13.53
C TYR A 183 -3.43 -11.53 12.60
N GLN A 184 -4.11 -11.96 11.53
CA GLN A 184 -3.54 -12.68 10.39
C GLN A 184 -3.85 -11.94 9.10
N GLN A 185 -3.04 -12.16 8.09
CA GLN A 185 -3.28 -11.59 6.77
C GLN A 185 -3.57 -12.67 5.75
N THR A 186 -4.66 -12.51 5.00
CA THR A 186 -5.05 -13.36 3.89
C THR A 186 -4.24 -13.00 2.63
N SER A 187 -4.42 -13.77 1.56
CA SER A 187 -3.83 -13.47 0.24
C SER A 187 -4.37 -12.17 -0.40
N SER A 188 -5.40 -11.55 0.16
CA SER A 188 -5.90 -10.22 -0.26
C SER A 188 -5.34 -9.05 0.53
N GLY A 189 -4.47 -9.31 1.53
CA GLY A 189 -3.71 -8.25 2.17
C GLY A 189 -2.47 -7.85 1.36
N TYR A 190 -1.81 -6.76 1.72
CA TYR A 190 -0.65 -6.25 0.98
C TYR A 190 0.48 -7.29 0.87
N LEU A 191 1.02 -7.73 2.00
CA LEU A 191 2.05 -8.79 1.99
C LEU A 191 1.50 -10.12 1.48
N GLY A 192 0.25 -10.47 1.85
CA GLY A 192 -0.39 -11.69 1.40
C GLY A 192 -0.47 -11.80 -0.11
N SER A 193 -0.82 -10.72 -0.81
CA SER A 193 -0.89 -10.69 -2.27
C SER A 193 0.48 -10.79 -2.93
N MET A 194 1.53 -10.25 -2.32
CA MET A 194 2.91 -10.44 -2.79
C MET A 194 3.39 -11.88 -2.60
N LEU A 195 3.14 -12.47 -1.43
CA LEU A 195 3.52 -13.86 -1.15
C LEU A 195 2.72 -14.87 -1.98
N ALA A 196 1.51 -14.52 -2.45
CA ALA A 196 0.72 -15.34 -3.36
C ALA A 196 1.39 -15.54 -4.74
N MET A 197 2.30 -14.67 -5.14
CA MET A 197 3.12 -14.83 -6.34
C MET A 197 4.27 -15.83 -6.16
N LEU A 198 4.55 -16.23 -4.93
CA LEU A 198 5.64 -17.13 -4.53
C LEU A 198 5.09 -18.53 -4.16
N PRO A 199 5.92 -19.54 -3.99
CA PRO A 199 5.46 -20.91 -3.74
C PRO A 199 4.97 -21.11 -2.30
N PHE A 200 4.01 -20.30 -1.88
CA PHE A 200 3.36 -20.37 -0.58
C PHE A 200 1.85 -20.63 -0.69
N ASP A 201 1.34 -21.42 0.24
CA ASP A 201 -0.09 -21.64 0.45
C ASP A 201 -0.48 -20.93 1.75
N ASN A 202 -1.22 -19.83 1.65
CA ASN A 202 -1.66 -19.07 2.82
C ASN A 202 -2.80 -19.83 3.53
N LEU A 203 -2.51 -20.38 4.69
CA LEU A 203 -3.48 -21.14 5.47
C LEU A 203 -4.62 -20.28 6.01
N SER A 204 -4.41 -18.97 6.16
CA SER A 204 -5.46 -18.03 6.57
C SER A 204 -6.64 -18.02 5.61
N ASP A 205 -6.41 -18.25 4.30
CA ASP A 205 -7.45 -18.32 3.29
C ASP A 205 -8.41 -19.53 3.44
N THR A 206 -8.03 -20.51 4.27
CA THR A 206 -8.83 -21.71 4.51
C THR A 206 -9.80 -21.58 5.70
N VAL A 207 -9.61 -20.59 6.55
CA VAL A 207 -10.34 -20.42 7.82
C VAL A 207 -11.03 -19.07 7.98
N THR A 208 -10.81 -18.17 7.04
CA THR A 208 -11.46 -16.86 7.00
C THR A 208 -11.76 -16.47 5.55
N ASP A 209 -12.57 -15.43 5.34
CA ASP A 209 -12.82 -14.89 4.01
C ASP A 209 -11.50 -14.36 3.41
N PRO A 210 -11.03 -14.93 2.30
CA PRO A 210 -9.80 -14.45 1.65
C PRO A 210 -9.85 -12.96 1.29
N ALA A 211 -11.03 -12.40 1.02
CA ALA A 211 -11.20 -10.98 0.72
C ALA A 211 -11.02 -10.06 1.94
N GLY A 212 -10.92 -10.62 3.14
CA GLY A 212 -10.84 -9.84 4.39
C GLY A 212 -9.53 -9.07 4.59
N GLY A 213 -8.49 -9.41 3.84
CA GLY A 213 -7.19 -8.76 3.98
C GLY A 213 -6.53 -9.05 5.34
N THR A 214 -6.51 -8.08 6.24
CA THR A 214 -6.05 -8.26 7.62
C THR A 214 -7.24 -8.48 8.55
N VAL A 215 -7.29 -9.64 9.19
CA VAL A 215 -8.41 -10.08 10.03
C VAL A 215 -7.93 -10.57 11.39
N PRO A 216 -8.78 -10.53 12.44
CA PRO A 216 -8.41 -11.09 13.73
C PRO A 216 -7.96 -12.55 13.62
N MET A 217 -7.00 -12.94 14.44
CA MET A 217 -6.49 -14.30 14.52
C MET A 217 -6.89 -14.93 15.84
N ASP A 218 -7.23 -16.22 15.77
CA ASP A 218 -7.36 -17.08 16.93
C ASP A 218 -6.11 -17.98 17.03
N ALA A 219 -5.43 -17.91 18.16
CA ALA A 219 -4.20 -18.66 18.41
C ALA A 219 -4.41 -20.19 18.30
N GLU A 220 -5.55 -20.71 18.74
CA GLU A 220 -5.88 -22.14 18.64
C GLU A 220 -6.00 -22.56 17.15
N THR A 221 -6.57 -21.70 16.34
CA THR A 221 -6.65 -21.90 14.88
C THR A 221 -5.26 -21.95 14.26
N ALA A 222 -4.36 -21.02 14.61
CA ALA A 222 -2.98 -21.03 14.10
C ALA A 222 -2.22 -22.30 14.50
N ILE A 223 -2.39 -22.76 15.73
CA ILE A 223 -1.79 -24.01 16.22
C ILE A 223 -2.34 -25.22 15.45
N THR A 224 -3.65 -25.24 15.21
CA THR A 224 -4.31 -26.36 14.48
C THR A 224 -3.89 -26.41 13.03
N LEU A 225 -3.75 -25.27 12.36
CA LEU A 225 -3.29 -25.15 10.97
C LEU A 225 -1.82 -25.55 10.82
N ASN A 226 -1.02 -25.34 11.84
CA ASN A 226 0.38 -25.72 11.93
C ASN A 226 1.19 -25.31 10.68
N PRO A 227 1.44 -24.01 10.45
CA PRO A 227 2.22 -23.56 9.31
C PRO A 227 3.69 -24.03 9.37
N GLU A 228 4.29 -24.24 8.20
CA GLU A 228 5.70 -24.60 8.05
C GLU A 228 6.61 -23.37 8.10
N ILE A 229 6.06 -22.20 7.75
CA ILE A 229 6.73 -20.90 7.82
C ILE A 229 5.73 -19.83 8.27
N ILE A 230 6.20 -18.89 9.08
CA ILE A 230 5.45 -17.71 9.51
C ILE A 230 6.19 -16.47 9.00
N PHE A 231 5.45 -15.57 8.36
CA PHE A 231 5.89 -14.21 8.10
C PHE A 231 5.29 -13.29 9.16
N ALA A 232 6.14 -12.62 9.92
CA ALA A 232 5.73 -11.69 10.97
C ALA A 232 5.95 -10.25 10.48
N ILE A 233 4.92 -9.42 10.60
CA ILE A 233 4.96 -8.00 10.28
C ILE A 233 4.24 -7.18 11.35
N SER A 234 4.65 -5.92 11.57
CA SER A 234 3.96 -5.01 12.47
C SER A 234 4.15 -3.55 12.05
N PRO A 235 3.08 -2.75 12.07
CA PRO A 235 3.18 -1.32 11.79
C PRO A 235 3.90 -0.54 12.90
N THR A 236 4.04 -1.13 14.10
CA THR A 236 4.64 -0.48 15.28
C THR A 236 6.11 -0.80 15.48
N ALA A 237 6.60 -1.90 14.91
CA ALA A 237 8.01 -2.28 15.00
C ALA A 237 8.85 -1.46 14.01
N ALA A 238 9.88 -0.78 14.49
CA ALA A 238 10.74 0.04 13.66
C ALA A 238 11.66 -0.79 12.74
N THR A 239 12.10 -1.95 13.24
CA THR A 239 13.00 -2.87 12.53
C THR A 239 12.53 -4.32 12.67
N GLY A 240 13.07 -5.21 11.82
CA GLY A 240 12.84 -6.65 11.97
C GLY A 240 13.40 -7.22 13.28
N GLU A 241 14.42 -6.60 13.88
CA GLU A 241 14.95 -7.02 15.19
C GLU A 241 14.01 -6.64 16.34
N ASP A 242 13.40 -5.45 16.29
CA ASP A 242 12.39 -5.04 17.26
C ASP A 242 11.18 -5.98 17.20
N LEU A 243 10.75 -6.31 15.97
CA LEU A 243 9.66 -7.26 15.76
C LEU A 243 10.00 -8.65 16.28
N ARG A 244 11.20 -9.13 16.02
CA ARG A 244 11.69 -10.40 16.54
C ARG A 244 11.62 -10.45 18.05
N ALA A 245 12.06 -9.40 18.75
CA ALA A 245 12.03 -9.36 20.21
C ALA A 245 10.61 -9.50 20.76
N ILE A 246 9.62 -8.80 20.16
CA ILE A 246 8.21 -8.91 20.54
C ILE A 246 7.70 -10.35 20.36
N PHE A 247 7.94 -10.95 19.20
CA PHE A 247 7.44 -12.28 18.90
C PHE A 247 8.13 -13.39 19.70
N GLU A 248 9.44 -13.31 19.89
CA GLU A 248 10.19 -14.31 20.66
C GLU A 248 9.83 -14.28 22.15
N GLU A 249 9.54 -13.08 22.71
CA GLU A 249 9.04 -12.96 24.07
C GLU A 249 7.70 -13.68 24.26
N ASP A 250 6.74 -13.43 23.34
CA ASP A 250 5.44 -14.08 23.36
C ASP A 250 5.52 -15.60 23.12
N PHE A 251 6.36 -16.04 22.20
CA PHE A 251 6.56 -17.47 21.93
C PHE A 251 7.18 -18.18 23.14
N ALA A 252 8.04 -17.51 23.89
CA ALA A 252 8.62 -18.05 25.12
C ALA A 252 7.61 -18.04 26.30
N ALA A 253 6.78 -17.00 26.39
CA ALA A 253 5.80 -16.86 27.48
C ALA A 253 4.64 -17.85 27.37
N ASN A 254 4.25 -18.25 26.17
CA ASN A 254 3.17 -19.21 25.93
C ASN A 254 3.65 -20.47 25.21
N PRO A 255 3.87 -21.59 25.94
CA PRO A 255 4.33 -22.84 25.38
C PRO A 255 3.45 -23.42 24.24
N ALA A 256 2.20 -22.99 24.13
CA ALA A 256 1.32 -23.45 23.06
C ALA A 256 1.86 -23.09 21.67
N TRP A 257 2.55 -21.97 21.51
CA TRP A 257 3.22 -21.59 20.26
C TRP A 257 4.30 -22.57 19.84
N GLN A 258 4.95 -23.25 20.79
CA GLN A 258 5.97 -24.27 20.51
C GLN A 258 5.41 -25.55 19.88
N GLN A 259 4.09 -25.66 19.72
CA GLN A 259 3.46 -26.75 18.98
C GLN A 259 3.48 -26.51 17.46
N ILE A 260 3.66 -25.27 17.02
CA ILE A 260 3.72 -24.89 15.60
C ILE A 260 5.11 -25.24 15.04
N ASP A 261 5.14 -25.97 13.94
CA ASP A 261 6.39 -26.41 13.31
C ASP A 261 7.27 -25.23 12.89
N ALA A 262 6.70 -24.15 12.38
CA ALA A 262 7.44 -22.94 12.04
C ALA A 262 8.18 -22.36 13.27
N VAL A 263 7.53 -22.26 14.41
CA VAL A 263 8.14 -21.75 15.65
C VAL A 263 9.19 -22.70 16.17
N LYS A 264 8.87 -23.99 16.25
CA LYS A 264 9.75 -25.05 16.73
C LYS A 264 11.06 -25.16 15.92
N ASN A 265 10.96 -24.96 14.61
CA ASN A 265 12.08 -25.09 13.68
C ASN A 265 12.80 -23.78 13.39
N GLY A 266 12.34 -22.65 13.98
CA GLY A 266 12.92 -21.34 13.74
C GLY A 266 12.60 -20.76 12.35
N ASN A 267 11.54 -21.24 11.71
CA ASN A 267 11.08 -20.77 10.39
C ASN A 267 10.12 -19.59 10.54
N VAL A 268 10.54 -18.56 11.28
CA VAL A 268 9.80 -17.30 11.42
C VAL A 268 10.62 -16.19 10.77
N VAL A 269 10.05 -15.56 9.76
CA VAL A 269 10.65 -14.44 9.01
C VAL A 269 10.09 -13.15 9.55
N TYR A 270 10.95 -12.35 10.15
CA TYR A 270 10.57 -11.04 10.70
C TYR A 270 10.85 -9.97 9.65
N LEU A 271 9.80 -9.36 9.13
CA LEU A 271 9.89 -8.34 8.09
C LEU A 271 9.79 -6.94 8.71
N SER A 272 10.58 -6.03 8.17
CA SER A 272 10.51 -4.63 8.56
C SER A 272 9.18 -3.99 8.11
N LYS A 273 8.90 -2.80 8.64
CA LYS A 273 7.64 -2.08 8.38
C LYS A 273 7.41 -1.68 6.92
N GLU A 274 8.42 -1.78 6.05
CA GLU A 274 8.27 -1.55 4.61
C GLU A 274 7.28 -2.52 3.95
N PHE A 275 6.93 -3.61 4.65
CA PHE A 275 5.99 -4.62 4.17
C PHE A 275 4.59 -4.50 4.80
N VAL A 276 4.28 -3.40 5.47
CA VAL A 276 3.01 -3.16 6.16
C VAL A 276 2.13 -2.19 5.37
#